data_c81381ee08d3d5a786151dc289332672
#
_entry.id   c81381ee08d3d5a786151dc289332672
#
_cell.length_a   1.000
_cell.length_b   1.000
_cell.length_c   1.000
_cell.angle_alpha   90.00
_cell.angle_beta   90.00
_cell.angle_gamma   90.00
#
_symmetry.space_group_name_H-M   'P 1'
#
loop_
_entity.id
_entity.type
_entity.pdbx_description
1 polymer ?
#
loop_
_entity_poly.entity_id
_entity_poly.type
_entity_poly.pdbx_seq_one_letter_code
_entity_poly.pdbx_strand_id
1 'polypeptide(L)'
;IAGASIGAVAGGCWAGGRLAELEEFARSLTKRRVFSLLDVSLSGAGLIAGNRLRARLEAALGETKIEDLPLKFLAVATEMGTGHEIWLQHGPLVAAMRASYALPGIFEPVSINGRWLFDGALVNPVPVTACRALGADFVIAVNLVADTRLRPTVIRDDDFVEEAAAEASPMPARKRYGLFRRQFDRNATGAP
;
A
#
# COMPACT_ATOMS: atom_id res chain seq x y z
N ILE A 1 17.25 2.37 -1.76
CA ILE A 1 15.96 3.06 -1.90
C ILE A 1 14.93 2.29 -1.09
N ALA A 2 14.14 2.95 -0.26
CA ALA A 2 12.97 2.35 0.38
C ALA A 2 11.75 3.24 0.13
N GLY A 3 10.59 2.65 -0.12
CA GLY A 3 9.37 3.38 -0.40
C GLY A 3 8.12 2.68 0.13
N ALA A 4 7.10 3.48 0.43
CA ALA A 4 5.75 3.02 0.73
C ALA A 4 4.77 3.66 -0.25
N SER A 5 3.74 2.91 -0.67
CA SER A 5 2.70 3.40 -1.57
C SER A 5 3.26 3.99 -2.87
N ILE A 6 2.91 5.23 -3.20
CA ILE A 6 3.45 5.92 -4.39
C ILE A 6 4.98 6.07 -4.33
N GLY A 7 5.56 6.14 -3.14
CA GLY A 7 7.01 6.14 -2.94
C GLY A 7 7.67 4.84 -3.37
N ALA A 8 7.00 3.70 -3.20
CA ALA A 8 7.48 2.41 -3.72
C ALA A 8 7.40 2.36 -5.25
N VAL A 9 6.35 2.94 -5.85
CA VAL A 9 6.22 3.04 -7.32
C VAL A 9 7.33 3.91 -7.89
N ALA A 10 7.54 5.10 -7.35
CA ALA A 10 8.58 6.02 -7.81
C ALA A 10 9.99 5.43 -7.63
N GLY A 11 10.26 4.87 -6.45
CA GLY A 11 11.54 4.24 -6.12
C GLY A 11 11.82 2.99 -6.96
N GLY A 12 10.81 2.15 -7.18
CA GLY A 12 10.93 0.94 -8.00
C GLY A 12 11.14 1.26 -9.49
N CYS A 13 10.41 2.24 -10.02
CA CYS A 13 10.63 2.72 -11.39
C CYS A 13 12.04 3.35 -11.54
N TRP A 14 12.50 4.11 -10.54
CA TRP A 14 13.86 4.63 -10.56
C TRP A 14 14.90 3.52 -10.55
N ALA A 15 14.79 2.60 -9.59
CA ALA A 15 15.72 1.47 -9.49
C ALA A 15 15.73 0.59 -10.75
N GLY A 16 14.57 0.44 -11.40
CA GLY A 16 14.39 -0.28 -12.67
C GLY A 16 14.72 0.54 -13.94
N GLY A 17 15.22 1.79 -13.80
CA GLY A 17 15.59 2.64 -14.94
C GLY A 17 14.40 3.15 -15.76
N ARG A 18 13.21 3.24 -15.17
CA ARG A 18 11.94 3.64 -15.81
C ARG A 18 11.31 4.90 -15.21
N LEU A 19 12.12 5.76 -14.59
CA LEU A 19 11.61 6.97 -13.96
C LEU A 19 11.04 7.97 -14.98
N ALA A 20 11.66 8.07 -16.16
CA ALA A 20 11.21 8.98 -17.22
C ALA A 20 9.81 8.62 -17.73
N GLU A 21 9.55 7.32 -17.92
CA GLU A 21 8.23 6.83 -18.35
C GLU A 21 7.18 7.05 -17.27
N LEU A 22 7.56 6.90 -16.00
CA LEU A 22 6.66 7.23 -14.88
C LEU A 22 6.36 8.73 -14.83
N GLU A 23 7.36 9.60 -15.05
CA GLU A 23 7.19 11.05 -15.07
C GLU A 23 6.26 11.48 -16.21
N GLU A 24 6.48 10.97 -17.43
CA GLU A 24 5.62 11.24 -18.59
C GLU A 24 4.18 10.81 -18.29
N PHE A 25 4.02 9.60 -17.74
CA PHE A 25 2.71 9.11 -17.32
C PHE A 25 2.07 10.04 -16.29
N ALA A 26 2.78 10.40 -15.22
CA ALA A 26 2.27 11.28 -14.16
C ALA A 26 1.86 12.66 -14.70
N ARG A 27 2.67 13.26 -15.57
CA ARG A 27 2.35 14.53 -16.23
C ARG A 27 1.13 14.44 -17.17
N SER A 28 0.88 13.26 -17.73
CA SER A 28 -0.29 13.01 -18.58
C SER A 28 -1.60 12.84 -17.80
N LEU A 29 -1.53 12.73 -16.46
CA LEU A 29 -2.71 12.51 -15.63
C LEU A 29 -3.57 13.77 -15.53
N THR A 30 -4.75 13.71 -16.10
CA THR A 30 -5.84 14.66 -15.87
C THR A 30 -6.83 14.07 -14.88
N LYS A 31 -7.68 14.88 -14.25
CA LYS A 31 -8.74 14.39 -13.36
C LYS A 31 -9.57 13.27 -14.00
N ARG A 32 -9.92 13.41 -15.29
CA ARG A 32 -10.65 12.37 -16.04
C ARG A 32 -9.86 11.10 -16.22
N ARG A 33 -8.54 11.20 -16.49
CA ARG A 33 -7.66 10.02 -16.60
C ARG A 33 -7.47 9.33 -15.27
N VAL A 34 -7.33 10.07 -14.17
CA VAL A 34 -7.29 9.48 -12.83
C VAL A 34 -8.56 8.68 -12.59
N PHE A 35 -9.75 9.25 -12.82
CA PHE A 35 -11.00 8.51 -12.71
C PHE A 35 -11.07 7.28 -13.64
N SER A 36 -10.49 7.35 -14.83
CA SER A 36 -10.47 6.20 -15.76
C SER A 36 -9.48 5.11 -15.38
N LEU A 37 -8.48 5.41 -14.53
CA LEU A 37 -7.56 4.42 -13.97
C LEU A 37 -8.19 3.66 -12.79
N LEU A 38 -9.23 4.27 -12.20
CA LEU A 38 -10.05 3.68 -11.18
C LEU A 38 -11.06 2.78 -11.90
N ASP A 39 -10.71 1.52 -12.14
CA ASP A 39 -11.65 0.53 -12.68
C ASP A 39 -12.74 0.29 -11.65
N VAL A 40 -13.86 1.00 -11.79
CA VAL A 40 -15.02 0.76 -10.94
C VAL A 40 -15.57 -0.61 -11.28
N SER A 41 -15.24 -1.61 -10.48
CA SER A 41 -15.83 -2.93 -10.60
C SER A 41 -17.29 -2.85 -10.17
N LEU A 42 -18.21 -2.91 -11.13
CA LEU A 42 -19.65 -2.99 -10.90
C LEU A 42 -20.09 -4.33 -10.25
N SER A 43 -19.14 -5.22 -9.97
CA SER A 43 -19.40 -6.54 -9.36
C SER A 43 -19.62 -6.51 -7.84
N GLY A 44 -20.04 -5.38 -7.29
CA GLY A 44 -20.62 -5.32 -5.93
C GLY A 44 -19.64 -5.22 -4.75
N ALA A 45 -18.33 -5.21 -4.97
CA ALA A 45 -17.36 -5.11 -3.88
C ALA A 45 -16.76 -3.69 -3.70
N GLY A 46 -17.07 -2.73 -4.58
CA GLY A 46 -16.62 -1.33 -4.47
C GLY A 46 -15.10 -1.13 -4.54
N LEU A 47 -14.34 -2.17 -4.79
CA LEU A 47 -12.89 -2.12 -4.88
C LEU A 47 -12.45 -1.92 -6.33
N ILE A 48 -11.53 -1.00 -6.51
CA ILE A 48 -10.90 -0.72 -7.79
C ILE A 48 -9.78 -1.74 -7.97
N ALA A 49 -9.86 -2.53 -9.02
CA ALA A 49 -8.87 -3.60 -9.23
C ALA A 49 -7.45 -3.09 -9.55
N GLY A 50 -7.29 -1.82 -9.90
CA GLY A 50 -5.98 -1.22 -10.25
C GLY A 50 -5.29 -1.88 -11.46
N ASN A 51 -6.05 -2.61 -12.27
CA ASN A 51 -5.51 -3.42 -13.38
C ASN A 51 -4.79 -2.57 -14.42
N ARG A 52 -5.25 -1.35 -14.66
CA ARG A 52 -4.62 -0.45 -15.64
C ARG A 52 -3.25 0.06 -15.20
N LEU A 53 -3.12 0.42 -13.92
CA LEU A 53 -1.81 0.81 -13.37
C LEU A 53 -0.88 -0.40 -13.36
N ARG A 54 -1.39 -1.55 -12.93
CA ARG A 54 -0.65 -2.81 -12.98
C ARG A 54 -0.12 -3.10 -14.38
N ALA A 55 -1.00 -3.11 -15.40
CA ALA A 55 -0.62 -3.41 -16.78
C ALA A 55 0.47 -2.46 -17.32
N ARG A 56 0.43 -1.17 -16.92
CA ARG A 56 1.48 -0.23 -17.29
C ARG A 56 2.81 -0.52 -16.61
N LEU A 57 2.79 -0.86 -15.33
CA LEU A 57 4.01 -1.24 -14.61
C LEU A 57 4.59 -2.54 -15.17
N GLU A 58 3.76 -3.51 -15.49
CA GLU A 58 4.16 -4.77 -16.14
C GLU A 58 4.76 -4.52 -17.55
N ALA A 59 4.15 -3.61 -18.32
CA ALA A 59 4.67 -3.25 -19.64
C ALA A 59 6.03 -2.52 -19.57
N ALA A 60 6.25 -1.71 -18.53
CA ALA A 60 7.49 -0.93 -18.36
C ALA A 60 8.63 -1.75 -17.73
N LEU A 61 8.32 -2.60 -16.76
CA LEU A 61 9.29 -3.29 -15.91
C LEU A 61 9.35 -4.80 -16.17
N GLY A 62 8.35 -5.37 -16.86
CA GLY A 62 8.30 -6.79 -17.19
C GLY A 62 8.37 -7.68 -15.95
N GLU A 63 9.18 -8.73 -16.04
CA GLU A 63 9.42 -9.70 -14.99
C GLU A 63 10.64 -9.35 -14.10
N THR A 64 11.05 -8.08 -14.08
CA THR A 64 12.18 -7.61 -13.27
C THR A 64 11.98 -8.00 -11.80
N LYS A 65 13.00 -8.60 -11.21
CA LYS A 65 13.03 -8.92 -9.78
C LYS A 65 13.79 -7.85 -9.01
N ILE A 66 13.44 -7.70 -7.73
CA ILE A 66 14.06 -6.72 -6.84
C ILE A 66 15.56 -7.00 -6.67
N GLU A 67 15.93 -8.26 -6.53
CA GLU A 67 17.31 -8.71 -6.36
C GLU A 67 18.19 -8.46 -7.59
N ASP A 68 17.60 -8.30 -8.78
CA ASP A 68 18.31 -8.06 -10.03
C ASP A 68 18.50 -6.55 -10.33
N LEU A 69 17.97 -5.68 -9.47
CA LEU A 69 18.08 -4.24 -9.65
C LEU A 69 19.52 -3.75 -9.40
N PRO A 70 19.98 -2.75 -10.16
CA PRO A 70 21.31 -2.15 -9.95
C PRO A 70 21.42 -1.39 -8.62
N LEU A 71 20.29 -1.01 -8.03
CA LEU A 71 20.20 -0.30 -6.75
C LEU A 71 19.40 -1.14 -5.76
N LYS A 72 19.86 -1.20 -4.50
CA LYS A 72 19.11 -1.84 -3.43
C LYS A 72 17.74 -1.16 -3.29
N PHE A 73 16.68 -1.95 -3.39
CA PHE A 73 15.32 -1.48 -3.30
C PHE A 73 14.51 -2.28 -2.26
N LEU A 74 13.60 -1.60 -1.59
CA LEU A 74 12.66 -2.17 -0.64
C LEU A 74 11.31 -1.48 -0.76
N ALA A 75 10.25 -2.25 -0.92
CA ALA A 75 8.90 -1.77 -0.80
C ALA A 75 8.32 -2.15 0.57
N VAL A 76 7.73 -1.19 1.27
CA VAL A 76 7.02 -1.42 2.52
C VAL A 76 5.57 -1.77 2.23
N ALA A 77 5.06 -2.81 2.89
CA ALA A 77 3.66 -3.19 2.88
C ALA A 77 3.17 -3.46 4.31
N THR A 78 1.86 -3.54 4.48
CA THR A 78 1.21 -3.84 5.77
C THR A 78 0.54 -5.20 5.70
N GLU A 79 0.85 -6.12 6.60
CA GLU A 79 0.15 -7.40 6.68
C GLU A 79 -1.27 -7.21 7.22
N MET A 80 -2.25 -7.69 6.48
CA MET A 80 -3.67 -7.49 6.78
C MET A 80 -4.10 -8.12 8.11
N GLY A 81 -3.54 -9.30 8.45
CA GLY A 81 -3.97 -10.06 9.62
C GLY A 81 -3.45 -9.50 10.94
N THR A 82 -2.26 -8.91 10.92
CA THR A 82 -1.52 -8.50 12.12
C THR A 82 -1.25 -7.00 12.20
N GLY A 83 -1.35 -6.29 11.07
CA GLY A 83 -0.94 -4.89 10.98
C GLY A 83 0.57 -4.67 10.99
N HIS A 84 1.37 -5.74 10.91
CA HIS A 84 2.83 -5.62 10.92
C HIS A 84 3.36 -5.04 9.62
N GLU A 85 4.47 -4.30 9.74
CA GLU A 85 5.27 -3.82 8.62
C GLU A 85 5.98 -5.00 7.96
N ILE A 86 5.83 -5.13 6.63
CA ILE A 86 6.50 -6.14 5.82
C ILE A 86 7.43 -5.46 4.83
N TRP A 87 8.67 -5.92 4.80
CA TRP A 87 9.71 -5.44 3.88
C TRP A 87 9.86 -6.40 2.70
N LEU A 88 9.48 -5.93 1.53
CA LEU A 88 9.57 -6.68 0.28
C LEU A 88 10.88 -6.31 -0.42
N GLN A 89 11.88 -7.19 -0.32
CA GLN A 89 13.24 -6.98 -0.82
C GLN A 89 13.64 -7.98 -1.90
N HIS A 90 12.79 -8.95 -2.20
CA HIS A 90 13.02 -10.01 -3.17
C HIS A 90 11.74 -10.33 -3.94
N GLY A 91 11.92 -10.95 -5.11
CA GLY A 91 10.83 -11.39 -5.96
C GLY A 91 10.38 -10.32 -6.97
N PRO A 92 9.22 -10.52 -7.63
CA PRO A 92 8.77 -9.65 -8.72
C PRO A 92 8.55 -8.21 -8.24
N LEU A 93 9.27 -7.26 -8.87
CA LEU A 93 9.23 -5.83 -8.50
C LEU A 93 7.82 -5.25 -8.58
N VAL A 94 7.08 -5.57 -9.66
CA VAL A 94 5.71 -5.06 -9.84
C VAL A 94 4.77 -5.60 -8.77
N ALA A 95 4.93 -6.86 -8.35
CA ALA A 95 4.11 -7.44 -7.28
C ALA A 95 4.37 -6.74 -5.93
N ALA A 96 5.63 -6.45 -5.61
CA ALA A 96 6.00 -5.73 -4.40
C ALA A 96 5.46 -4.29 -4.40
N MET A 97 5.57 -3.57 -5.52
CA MET A 97 4.97 -2.24 -5.66
C MET A 97 3.45 -2.29 -5.49
N ARG A 98 2.78 -3.29 -6.12
CA ARG A 98 1.33 -3.47 -5.98
C ARG A 98 0.90 -3.67 -4.54
N ALA A 99 1.59 -4.53 -3.80
CA ALA A 99 1.31 -4.74 -2.38
C ALA A 99 1.47 -3.44 -1.59
N SER A 100 2.53 -2.67 -1.92
CA SER A 100 2.84 -1.42 -1.24
C SER A 100 1.83 -0.30 -1.48
N TYR A 101 1.14 -0.27 -2.65
CA TYR A 101 0.10 0.72 -2.92
C TYR A 101 -1.34 0.21 -2.80
N ALA A 102 -1.55 -0.99 -2.28
CA ALA A 102 -2.87 -1.60 -2.12
C ALA A 102 -3.69 -0.92 -1.00
N LEU A 103 -4.11 0.32 -1.22
CA LEU A 103 -4.85 1.11 -0.22
C LEU A 103 -6.23 0.50 0.05
N PRO A 104 -6.56 0.18 1.31
CA PRO A 104 -7.84 -0.41 1.68
C PRO A 104 -9.03 0.43 1.22
N GLY A 105 -10.04 -0.23 0.66
CA GLY A 105 -11.24 0.43 0.12
C GLY A 105 -11.07 1.02 -1.29
N ILE A 106 -9.83 1.12 -1.80
CA ILE A 106 -9.52 1.58 -3.16
C ILE A 106 -9.00 0.42 -4.00
N PHE A 107 -7.97 -0.28 -3.53
CA PHE A 107 -7.36 -1.39 -4.25
C PHE A 107 -7.58 -2.72 -3.54
N GLU A 108 -7.56 -3.80 -4.32
CA GLU A 108 -7.58 -5.14 -3.76
C GLU A 108 -6.26 -5.45 -3.04
N PRO A 109 -6.30 -6.16 -1.89
CA PRO A 109 -5.10 -6.62 -1.23
C PRO A 109 -4.32 -7.59 -2.14
N VAL A 110 -3.01 -7.65 -1.95
CA VAL A 110 -2.13 -8.52 -2.74
C VAL A 110 -1.63 -9.66 -1.88
N SER A 111 -1.79 -10.91 -2.35
CA SER A 111 -1.23 -12.07 -1.67
C SER A 111 0.21 -12.31 -2.13
N ILE A 112 1.16 -12.30 -1.20
CA ILE A 112 2.57 -12.67 -1.42
C ILE A 112 2.98 -13.67 -0.34
N ASN A 113 3.46 -14.83 -0.74
CA ASN A 113 3.89 -15.91 0.16
C ASN A 113 2.83 -16.28 1.22
N GLY A 114 1.56 -16.34 0.82
CA GLY A 114 0.44 -16.69 1.70
C GLY A 114 -0.01 -15.58 2.64
N ARG A 115 0.59 -14.38 2.58
CA ARG A 115 0.21 -13.20 3.36
C ARG A 115 -0.58 -12.23 2.51
N TRP A 116 -1.70 -11.74 3.02
CA TRP A 116 -2.46 -10.67 2.40
C TRP A 116 -1.89 -9.32 2.84
N LEU A 117 -1.50 -8.51 1.88
CA LEU A 117 -0.79 -7.25 2.08
C LEU A 117 -1.62 -6.06 1.60
N PHE A 118 -1.55 -4.99 2.38
CA PHE A 118 -2.09 -3.68 2.11
C PHE A 118 -0.99 -2.62 1.97
N ASP A 119 -1.40 -1.39 1.67
CA ASP A 119 -0.55 -0.23 1.51
C ASP A 119 0.38 -0.03 2.73
N GLY A 120 1.67 0.14 2.45
CA GLY A 120 2.69 0.31 3.47
C GLY A 120 2.61 1.64 4.22
N ALA A 121 1.96 2.65 3.66
CA ALA A 121 1.78 3.93 4.33
C ALA A 121 0.86 3.85 5.57
N LEU A 122 0.14 2.73 5.75
CA LEU A 122 -0.65 2.49 6.97
C LEU A 122 0.24 2.29 8.21
N VAL A 123 1.48 1.81 8.02
CA VAL A 123 2.41 1.51 9.13
C VAL A 123 3.68 2.36 9.07
N ASN A 124 4.21 2.63 7.86
CA ASN A 124 5.45 3.38 7.71
C ASN A 124 5.46 4.19 6.39
N PRO A 125 4.85 5.37 6.37
CA PRO A 125 4.74 6.19 5.16
C PRO A 125 6.09 6.76 4.67
N VAL A 126 7.08 6.88 5.57
CA VAL A 126 8.43 7.41 5.25
C VAL A 126 9.48 6.47 5.86
N PRO A 127 9.85 5.38 5.15
CA PRO A 127 10.60 4.25 5.71
C PRO A 127 12.10 4.51 5.87
N VAL A 128 12.48 5.47 6.72
CA VAL A 128 13.89 5.84 7.01
C VAL A 128 14.64 4.66 7.62
N THR A 129 14.00 3.93 8.54
CA THR A 129 14.58 2.75 9.18
C THR A 129 14.91 1.66 8.17
N ALA A 130 14.04 1.46 7.18
CA ALA A 130 14.29 0.51 6.11
C ALA A 130 15.48 0.91 5.22
N CYS A 131 15.66 2.20 4.91
CA CYS A 131 16.85 2.70 4.22
C CYS A 131 18.14 2.41 5.03
N ARG A 132 18.10 2.64 6.34
CA ARG A 132 19.25 2.33 7.22
C ARG A 132 19.57 0.83 7.24
N ALA A 133 18.56 -0.01 7.30
CA ALA A 133 18.72 -1.47 7.24
C ALA A 133 19.29 -1.95 5.90
N LEU A 134 19.04 -1.24 4.79
CA LEU A 134 19.67 -1.49 3.50
C LEU A 134 21.13 -1.06 3.43
N GLY A 135 21.66 -0.43 4.50
CA GLY A 135 23.04 0.01 4.62
C GLY A 135 23.30 1.45 4.19
N ALA A 136 22.29 2.32 4.23
CA ALA A 136 22.46 3.73 3.90
C ALA A 136 23.09 4.50 5.08
N ASP A 137 24.23 5.17 4.86
CA ASP A 137 24.89 6.07 5.83
C ASP A 137 24.20 7.43 5.89
N PHE A 138 23.59 7.86 4.78
CA PHE A 138 22.84 9.09 4.68
C PHE A 138 21.48 8.82 4.04
N VAL A 139 20.40 9.40 4.59
CA VAL A 139 19.03 9.20 4.10
C VAL A 139 18.37 10.55 3.82
N ILE A 140 17.88 10.71 2.60
CA ILE A 140 17.00 11.82 2.22
C ILE A 140 15.55 11.29 2.32
N ALA A 141 14.78 11.86 3.25
CA ALA A 141 13.40 11.50 3.46
C ALA A 141 12.47 12.47 2.72
N VAL A 142 11.63 11.95 1.83
CA VAL A 142 10.61 12.71 1.11
C VAL A 142 9.25 12.39 1.73
N ASN A 143 8.65 13.37 2.40
CA ASN A 143 7.35 13.22 3.04
C ASN A 143 6.30 14.07 2.31
N LEU A 144 5.38 13.41 1.60
CA LEU A 144 4.30 14.06 0.85
C LEU A 144 3.09 14.41 1.72
N VAL A 145 3.02 13.88 2.95
CA VAL A 145 1.89 14.03 3.88
C VAL A 145 2.18 15.07 4.96
N ALA A 146 3.39 15.63 4.98
CA ALA A 146 3.77 16.67 5.94
C ALA A 146 3.04 18.01 5.66
N ASP A 147 1.72 18.04 5.79
CA ASP A 147 0.99 19.31 5.88
C ASP A 147 1.20 19.88 7.30
N THR A 148 1.91 20.98 7.37
CA THR A 148 2.14 21.74 8.61
C THR A 148 0.85 22.25 9.27
N ARG A 149 -0.29 22.18 8.58
CA ARG A 149 -1.61 22.50 9.12
C ARG A 149 -2.23 21.37 9.95
N LEU A 150 -1.81 20.14 9.71
CA LEU A 150 -2.19 19.01 10.55
C LEU A 150 -1.24 18.96 11.75
N ARG A 151 -1.44 19.85 12.72
CA ARG A 151 -0.79 19.71 14.02
C ARG A 151 -1.26 18.41 14.61
N PRO A 152 -0.36 17.52 15.06
CA PRO A 152 -0.79 16.35 15.80
C PRO A 152 -1.61 16.82 17.00
N THR A 153 -2.87 16.42 17.07
CA THR A 153 -3.68 16.63 18.24
C THR A 153 -3.17 15.68 19.29
N VAL A 154 -2.48 16.19 20.28
CA VAL A 154 -2.12 15.41 21.46
C VAL A 154 -3.38 15.37 22.32
N ILE A 155 -4.03 14.21 22.36
CA ILE A 155 -5.10 13.94 23.31
C ILE A 155 -4.39 13.68 24.65
N ARG A 156 -4.59 14.54 25.63
CA ARG A 156 -4.08 14.32 26.99
C ARG A 156 -5.10 13.47 27.75
N ASP A 157 -4.60 12.53 28.53
CA ASP A 157 -5.44 11.64 29.36
C ASP A 157 -6.31 12.41 30.34
N ASP A 158 -5.90 13.61 30.72
CA ASP A 158 -6.65 14.50 31.60
C ASP A 158 -7.93 15.06 30.94
N ASP A 159 -8.07 14.97 29.61
CA ASP A 159 -9.28 15.35 28.87
C ASP A 159 -10.30 14.17 28.77
N PHE A 160 -9.93 12.98 29.19
CA PHE A 160 -10.83 11.84 29.30
C PHE A 160 -11.66 11.97 30.60
N VAL A 161 -12.82 12.57 30.47
CA VAL A 161 -13.86 12.40 31.48
C VAL A 161 -14.43 11.00 31.27
N GLU A 162 -14.28 10.12 32.27
CA GLU A 162 -14.99 8.85 32.28
C GLU A 162 -16.49 9.17 32.25
N GLU A 163 -17.09 9.18 31.05
CA GLU A 163 -18.54 9.14 30.96
C GLU A 163 -18.94 7.83 31.60
N ALA A 164 -19.44 7.95 32.85
CA ALA A 164 -20.01 6.85 33.59
C ALA A 164 -20.89 6.05 32.62
N ALA A 165 -20.72 4.76 32.62
CA ALA A 165 -21.31 3.77 31.71
C ALA A 165 -22.85 3.93 31.62
N ALA A 166 -23.28 5.02 31.02
CA ALA A 166 -24.62 5.30 30.59
C ALA A 166 -24.70 4.95 29.11
N GLU A 167 -25.19 3.74 28.87
CA GLU A 167 -25.73 3.29 27.59
C GLU A 167 -24.73 3.25 26.46
N ALA A 168 -23.86 2.23 26.45
CA ALA A 168 -23.28 1.73 25.23
C ALA A 168 -24.41 1.40 24.25
N SER A 169 -24.72 2.32 23.35
CA SER A 169 -25.54 2.04 22.20
C SER A 169 -24.96 0.79 21.55
N PRO A 170 -25.74 -0.28 21.33
CA PRO A 170 -25.19 -1.51 20.78
C PRO A 170 -24.55 -1.19 19.45
N MET A 171 -23.27 -1.54 19.31
CA MET A 171 -22.57 -1.45 18.03
C MET A 171 -23.45 -2.06 16.94
N PRO A 172 -23.69 -1.37 15.81
CA PRO A 172 -24.52 -1.90 14.77
C PRO A 172 -23.99 -3.26 14.35
N ALA A 173 -24.85 -4.29 14.49
CA ALA A 173 -24.51 -5.68 14.34
C ALA A 173 -23.71 -5.95 13.06
N ARG A 174 -22.59 -6.56 13.22
CA ARG A 174 -21.79 -7.56 12.46
C ARG A 174 -22.14 -7.90 11.00
N LYS A 175 -23.03 -7.21 10.29
CA LYS A 175 -23.42 -7.61 8.92
C LYS A 175 -22.41 -7.22 7.83
N ARG A 176 -21.44 -6.36 8.07
CA ARG A 176 -20.48 -5.90 7.05
C ARG A 176 -19.18 -6.69 6.95
N TYR A 177 -18.81 -7.46 7.97
CA TYR A 177 -17.61 -8.30 7.94
C TYR A 177 -17.79 -9.66 7.25
N GLY A 178 -19.01 -10.07 6.96
CA GLY A 178 -19.30 -11.35 6.32
C GLY A 178 -18.81 -11.47 4.87
N LEU A 179 -18.65 -10.35 4.14
CA LEU A 179 -18.20 -10.37 2.77
C LEU A 179 -16.70 -10.70 2.68
N PHE A 180 -15.89 -10.13 3.56
CA PHE A 180 -14.45 -10.40 3.63
C PHE A 180 -14.17 -11.86 4.04
N ARG A 181 -14.93 -12.39 5.00
CA ARG A 181 -14.74 -13.76 5.46
C ARG A 181 -15.01 -14.80 4.37
N ARG A 182 -16.02 -14.60 3.50
CA ARG A 182 -16.32 -15.53 2.40
C ARG A 182 -15.23 -15.56 1.32
N GLN A 183 -14.53 -14.47 1.09
CA GLN A 183 -13.44 -14.41 0.12
C GLN A 183 -12.17 -15.10 0.65
N PHE A 184 -11.91 -15.01 1.95
CA PHE A 184 -10.81 -15.73 2.62
C PHE A 184 -11.03 -17.24 2.63
N ASP A 185 -12.24 -17.70 2.98
CA ASP A 185 -12.54 -19.14 3.06
C ASP A 185 -12.46 -19.82 1.69
N ARG A 186 -12.75 -19.15 0.59
CA ARG A 186 -12.64 -19.73 -0.77
C ARG A 186 -11.19 -19.99 -1.19
N ASN A 187 -10.24 -19.23 -0.70
CA ASN A 187 -8.83 -19.37 -1.04
C ASN A 187 -8.05 -20.25 -0.04
N ALA A 188 -8.62 -20.53 1.13
CA ALA A 188 -8.02 -21.41 2.13
C ALA A 188 -8.29 -22.91 1.88
N THR A 189 -9.27 -23.26 1.03
CA THR A 189 -9.63 -24.65 0.74
C THR A 189 -9.03 -25.21 -0.55
N GLY A 190 -8.12 -24.47 -1.19
CA GLY A 190 -7.42 -24.89 -2.41
C GLY A 190 -6.00 -25.38 -2.13
N ALA A 191 -5.84 -26.46 -1.40
CA ALA A 191 -4.64 -27.29 -1.47
C ALA A 191 -5.06 -28.76 -1.64
N PRO A 192 -4.39 -29.51 -2.56
CA PRO A 192 -4.61 -30.95 -2.75
C PRO A 192 -4.12 -31.72 -1.55
#